data_8786237ecec778f1828f8050d2b35a6c
#
_entry.id   8786237ecec778f1828f8050d2b35a6c
#
_cell.length_a   1.000
_cell.length_b   1.000
_cell.length_c   1.000
_cell.angle_alpha   90.00
_cell.angle_beta   90.00
_cell.angle_gamma   90.00
#
_symmetry.space_group_name_H-M   'P 1'
#
loop_
_entity.id
_entity.type
_entity.pdbx_description
1 polymer ?
#
loop_
_entity_poly.entity_id
_entity_poly.type
_entity_poly.pdbx_seq_one_letter_code
_entity_poly.pdbx_strand_id
1 'polypeptide(L)'
;VELALEIMREIVPVSLSAEIAEEMELDAKGVQTFLADVSKYVRTYFTMEDPTSVTSEGIEVRYDLDMGGFGLRGILDRLDRDPDGSLIIVDYKTGKVPFGKYKDSALLPAKIYAYLCEQVLGERPKTIRLLYVQFGKTLELSVTDNDIELAERRVRQAWGKIEEWYEAGFFPATKNNLCENWCSFKDICPAWHDEEDFPF
;
A
#
# COMPACT_ATOMS: atom_id res chain seq x y z
N VAL A 1 -12.46 -21.41 2.93
CA VAL A 1 -11.86 -20.91 4.17
C VAL A 1 -10.83 -21.90 4.68
N GLU A 2 -11.17 -23.17 4.92
CA GLU A 2 -10.25 -24.15 5.55
C GLU A 2 -8.99 -24.37 4.71
N LEU A 3 -9.12 -24.55 3.39
CA LEU A 3 -7.97 -24.68 2.49
C LEU A 3 -7.03 -23.45 2.57
N ALA A 4 -7.59 -22.24 2.60
CA ALA A 4 -6.79 -21.03 2.73
C ALA A 4 -6.04 -20.96 4.07
N LEU A 5 -6.65 -21.45 5.16
CA LEU A 5 -6.00 -21.54 6.46
C LEU A 5 -4.93 -22.64 6.51
N GLU A 6 -5.10 -23.74 5.77
CA GLU A 6 -4.06 -24.76 5.62
C GLU A 6 -2.85 -24.18 4.89
N ILE A 7 -3.05 -23.55 3.73
CA ILE A 7 -2.00 -22.87 2.95
C ILE A 7 -1.29 -21.81 3.82
N MET A 8 -2.04 -21.02 4.57
CA MET A 8 -1.48 -20.05 5.50
C MET A 8 -0.54 -20.71 6.52
N ARG A 9 -0.95 -21.84 7.13
CA ARG A 9 -0.12 -22.55 8.11
C ARG A 9 1.18 -23.10 7.51
N GLU A 10 1.21 -23.38 6.21
CA GLU A 10 2.41 -23.81 5.50
C GLU A 10 3.31 -22.63 5.11
N ILE A 11 2.73 -21.53 4.64
CA ILE A 11 3.48 -20.38 4.10
C ILE A 11 4.01 -19.48 5.21
N VAL A 12 3.21 -19.17 6.22
CA VAL A 12 3.59 -18.17 7.23
C VAL A 12 4.84 -18.56 8.01
N PRO A 13 5.06 -19.82 8.44
CA PRO A 13 6.31 -20.20 9.11
C PRO A 13 7.55 -20.04 8.23
N VAL A 14 7.41 -20.15 6.91
CA VAL A 14 8.50 -19.92 5.95
C VAL A 14 8.77 -18.43 5.78
N SER A 15 7.72 -17.63 5.68
CA SER A 15 7.80 -16.17 5.52
C SER A 15 8.20 -15.47 6.82
N LEU A 16 7.76 -15.99 7.98
CA LEU A 16 8.15 -15.52 9.31
C LEU A 16 9.27 -16.46 9.84
N SER A 17 10.45 -16.40 9.23
CA SER A 17 11.62 -17.13 9.72
C SER A 17 12.02 -16.62 11.13
N ALA A 18 12.86 -17.40 11.83
CA ALA A 18 13.38 -17.00 13.14
C ALA A 18 14.15 -15.66 13.06
N GLU A 19 14.87 -15.42 11.98
CA GLU A 19 15.59 -14.17 11.71
C GLU A 19 14.63 -12.99 11.58
N ILE A 20 13.55 -13.14 10.79
CA ILE A 20 12.53 -12.09 10.63
C ILE A 20 11.77 -11.85 11.93
N ALA A 21 11.46 -12.90 12.69
CA ALA A 21 10.81 -12.75 13.99
C ALA A 21 11.71 -11.99 14.99
N GLU A 22 13.02 -12.21 14.95
CA GLU A 22 14.01 -11.47 15.74
C GLU A 22 14.10 -10.00 15.30
N GLU A 23 14.20 -9.72 14.00
CA GLU A 23 14.16 -8.36 13.44
C GLU A 23 12.88 -7.58 13.82
N MET A 24 11.75 -8.30 13.91
CA MET A 24 10.46 -7.74 14.33
C MET A 24 10.31 -7.66 15.86
N GLU A 25 11.32 -8.04 16.63
CA GLU A 25 11.31 -8.11 18.10
C GLU A 25 10.15 -8.97 18.66
N LEU A 26 9.78 -10.04 17.94
CA LEU A 26 8.72 -10.96 18.33
C LEU A 26 9.26 -12.10 19.21
N ASP A 27 8.84 -12.13 20.45
CA ASP A 27 8.98 -13.33 21.29
C ASP A 27 7.98 -14.44 20.87
N ALA A 28 8.05 -15.60 21.48
CA ALA A 28 7.18 -16.74 21.16
C ALA A 28 5.67 -16.39 21.29
N LYS A 29 5.30 -15.50 22.19
CA LYS A 29 3.94 -15.02 22.37
C LYS A 29 3.57 -14.04 21.25
N GLY A 30 4.48 -13.17 20.86
CA GLY A 30 4.33 -12.26 19.71
C GLY A 30 4.07 -13.02 18.43
N VAL A 31 4.85 -14.07 18.15
CA VAL A 31 4.64 -14.97 17.00
C VAL A 31 3.27 -15.63 17.04
N GLN A 32 2.83 -16.15 18.19
CA GLN A 32 1.49 -16.74 18.33
C GLN A 32 0.38 -15.71 18.07
N THR A 33 0.53 -14.49 18.57
CA THR A 33 -0.42 -13.40 18.34
C THR A 33 -0.49 -13.04 16.85
N PHE A 34 0.66 -12.91 16.20
CA PHE A 34 0.75 -12.65 14.76
C PHE A 34 0.00 -13.73 13.95
N LEU A 35 0.25 -15.01 14.23
CA LEU A 35 -0.43 -16.12 13.55
C LEU A 35 -1.96 -16.11 13.78
N ALA A 36 -2.38 -15.76 14.99
CA ALA A 36 -3.81 -15.63 15.32
C ALA A 36 -4.45 -14.47 14.53
N ASP A 37 -3.78 -13.33 14.44
CA ASP A 37 -4.24 -12.17 13.68
C ASP A 37 -4.33 -12.47 12.18
N VAL A 38 -3.31 -13.10 11.58
CA VAL A 38 -3.34 -13.51 10.18
C VAL A 38 -4.51 -14.47 9.92
N SER A 39 -4.71 -15.47 10.79
CA SER A 39 -5.83 -16.41 10.70
C SER A 39 -7.19 -15.69 10.75
N LYS A 40 -7.31 -14.69 11.63
CA LYS A 40 -8.49 -13.84 11.73
C LYS A 40 -8.72 -13.05 10.44
N TYR A 41 -7.68 -12.44 9.87
CA TYR A 41 -7.81 -11.66 8.63
C TYR A 41 -8.23 -12.53 7.45
N VAL A 42 -7.68 -13.75 7.32
CA VAL A 42 -8.11 -14.72 6.31
C VAL A 42 -9.59 -15.05 6.49
N ARG A 43 -10.05 -15.39 7.70
CA ARG A 43 -11.46 -15.66 7.96
C ARG A 43 -12.36 -14.46 7.65
N THR A 44 -11.94 -13.26 8.05
CA THR A 44 -12.69 -12.03 7.81
C THR A 44 -12.82 -11.77 6.30
N TYR A 45 -11.75 -11.95 5.52
CA TYR A 45 -11.80 -11.82 4.07
C TYR A 45 -12.92 -12.66 3.43
N PHE A 46 -13.05 -13.94 3.81
CA PHE A 46 -14.10 -14.82 3.30
C PHE A 46 -15.52 -14.44 3.74
N THR A 47 -15.66 -13.51 4.67
CA THR A 47 -16.98 -12.90 4.98
C THR A 47 -17.27 -11.66 4.13
N MET A 48 -16.24 -11.09 3.50
CA MET A 48 -16.35 -9.85 2.71
C MET A 48 -16.67 -10.15 1.25
N GLU A 49 -16.08 -11.20 0.70
CA GLU A 49 -16.34 -11.64 -0.68
C GLU A 49 -16.14 -13.16 -0.82
N ASP A 50 -16.75 -13.72 -1.86
CA ASP A 50 -16.48 -15.09 -2.31
C ASP A 50 -15.42 -15.04 -3.42
N PRO A 51 -14.18 -15.47 -3.17
CA PRO A 51 -13.10 -15.41 -4.16
C PRO A 51 -13.37 -16.30 -5.38
N THR A 52 -14.29 -17.27 -5.28
CA THR A 52 -14.65 -18.14 -6.42
C THR A 52 -15.57 -17.43 -7.42
N SER A 53 -16.21 -16.34 -7.01
CA SER A 53 -17.09 -15.51 -7.85
C SER A 53 -16.37 -14.31 -8.50
N VAL A 54 -15.10 -14.10 -8.15
CA VAL A 54 -14.29 -12.99 -8.66
C VAL A 54 -13.68 -13.35 -10.00
N THR A 55 -13.78 -12.48 -10.97
CA THR A 55 -13.05 -12.58 -12.25
C THR A 55 -11.82 -11.66 -12.17
N SER A 56 -10.68 -12.23 -11.76
CA SER A 56 -9.44 -11.48 -11.67
C SER A 56 -8.72 -11.44 -13.01
N GLU A 57 -8.34 -10.25 -13.47
CA GLU A 57 -7.45 -10.01 -14.62
C GLU A 57 -5.98 -10.22 -14.22
N GLY A 58 -5.65 -10.00 -12.93
CA GLY A 58 -4.32 -10.21 -12.41
C GLY A 58 -4.19 -9.96 -10.91
N ILE A 59 -3.18 -10.61 -10.32
CA ILE A 59 -2.81 -10.53 -8.90
C ILE A 59 -1.35 -10.10 -8.85
N GLU A 60 -1.00 -9.18 -7.94
CA GLU A 60 0.35 -8.58 -7.82
C GLU A 60 0.82 -8.01 -9.17
N VAL A 61 -0.07 -7.29 -9.85
CA VAL A 61 0.19 -6.81 -11.20
C VAL A 61 1.08 -5.58 -11.16
N ARG A 62 2.26 -5.70 -11.78
CA ARG A 62 3.19 -4.59 -11.90
C ARG A 62 2.97 -3.82 -13.19
N TYR A 63 2.82 -2.51 -13.05
CA TYR A 63 2.82 -1.56 -14.15
C TYR A 63 3.98 -0.59 -14.02
N ASP A 64 4.64 -0.33 -15.15
CA ASP A 64 5.71 0.67 -15.29
C ASP A 64 5.25 1.68 -16.36
N LEU A 65 5.31 2.98 -16.03
CA LEU A 65 4.92 4.09 -16.91
C LEU A 65 6.09 5.07 -17.03
N ASP A 66 6.47 5.40 -18.27
CA ASP A 66 7.38 6.51 -18.55
C ASP A 66 6.60 7.84 -18.47
N MET A 67 6.99 8.70 -17.53
CA MET A 67 6.38 10.01 -17.30
C MET A 67 7.05 11.15 -18.09
N GLY A 68 8.00 10.82 -18.98
CA GLY A 68 8.76 11.80 -19.75
C GLY A 68 9.88 12.45 -18.92
N GLY A 69 10.87 11.66 -18.47
CA GLY A 69 11.98 12.10 -17.64
C GLY A 69 12.19 11.28 -16.37
N PHE A 70 11.15 10.59 -15.93
CA PHE A 70 11.21 9.64 -14.82
C PHE A 70 10.22 8.50 -15.00
N GLY A 71 10.43 7.38 -14.31
CA GLY A 71 9.54 6.23 -14.32
C GLY A 71 8.63 6.20 -13.10
N LEU A 72 7.34 5.93 -13.33
CA LEU A 72 6.39 5.62 -12.27
C LEU A 72 6.10 4.13 -12.28
N ARG A 73 6.28 3.47 -11.14
CA ARG A 73 5.97 2.05 -10.96
C ARG A 73 4.93 1.87 -9.88
N GLY A 74 3.97 0.99 -10.13
CA GLY A 74 3.02 0.51 -9.14
C GLY A 74 2.86 -0.99 -9.23
N ILE A 75 2.59 -1.62 -8.09
CA ILE A 75 2.19 -3.02 -7.99
C ILE A 75 0.80 -3.03 -7.36
N LEU A 76 -0.18 -3.53 -8.10
CA LEU A 76 -1.56 -3.63 -7.66
C LEU A 76 -1.77 -4.99 -7.03
N ASP A 77 -2.37 -5.04 -5.84
CA ASP A 77 -2.66 -6.31 -5.17
C ASP A 77 -3.55 -7.20 -6.04
N ARG A 78 -4.63 -6.62 -6.62
CA ARG A 78 -5.52 -7.33 -7.55
C ARG A 78 -6.23 -6.37 -8.50
N LEU A 79 -6.38 -6.80 -9.75
CA LEU A 79 -7.18 -6.14 -10.77
C LEU A 79 -8.28 -7.10 -11.20
N ASP A 80 -9.53 -6.69 -11.03
CA ASP A 80 -10.72 -7.49 -11.36
C ASP A 80 -11.47 -6.92 -12.55
N ARG A 81 -12.31 -7.75 -13.15
CA ARG A 81 -13.28 -7.33 -14.15
C ARG A 81 -14.70 -7.63 -13.67
N ASP A 82 -15.51 -6.58 -13.61
CA ASP A 82 -16.93 -6.67 -13.24
C ASP A 82 -17.74 -7.34 -14.37
N PRO A 83 -18.94 -7.91 -14.10
CA PRO A 83 -19.78 -8.49 -15.16
C PRO A 83 -20.16 -7.54 -16.30
N ASP A 84 -20.16 -6.22 -16.09
CA ASP A 84 -20.36 -5.22 -17.13
C ASP A 84 -19.10 -4.94 -17.97
N GLY A 85 -17.99 -5.63 -17.69
CA GLY A 85 -16.72 -5.50 -18.37
C GLY A 85 -15.79 -4.43 -17.79
N SER A 86 -16.23 -3.64 -16.82
CA SER A 86 -15.40 -2.57 -16.24
C SER A 86 -14.30 -3.08 -15.30
N LEU A 87 -13.16 -2.39 -15.28
CA LEU A 87 -12.05 -2.71 -14.37
C LEU A 87 -12.32 -2.22 -12.94
N ILE A 88 -11.91 -3.03 -11.98
CA ILE A 88 -11.95 -2.74 -10.55
C ILE A 88 -10.54 -2.95 -9.98
N ILE A 89 -9.99 -1.92 -9.34
CA ILE A 89 -8.78 -2.09 -8.52
C ILE A 89 -9.21 -2.56 -7.13
N VAL A 90 -8.63 -3.65 -6.67
CA VAL A 90 -8.82 -4.16 -5.30
C VAL A 90 -7.50 -4.12 -4.57
N ASP A 91 -7.50 -3.58 -3.35
CA ASP A 91 -6.32 -3.43 -2.53
C ASP A 91 -6.65 -3.83 -1.09
N TYR A 92 -5.81 -4.67 -0.49
CA TYR A 92 -6.01 -5.22 0.84
C TYR A 92 -5.35 -4.35 1.91
N LYS A 93 -6.11 -3.99 2.93
CA LYS A 93 -5.65 -3.14 4.03
C LYS A 93 -5.76 -3.85 5.37
N THR A 94 -4.64 -3.96 6.08
CA THR A 94 -4.60 -4.47 7.47
C THR A 94 -4.73 -3.36 8.51
N GLY A 95 -4.57 -2.10 8.10
CA GLY A 95 -4.68 -0.93 8.96
C GLY A 95 -6.12 -0.51 9.28
N LYS A 96 -6.26 0.58 10.04
CA LYS A 96 -7.56 1.16 10.41
C LYS A 96 -8.22 1.83 9.21
N VAL A 97 -9.55 1.74 9.14
CA VAL A 97 -10.34 2.47 8.14
C VAL A 97 -10.16 3.98 8.34
N PRO A 98 -9.72 4.74 7.34
CA PRO A 98 -9.50 6.17 7.49
C PRO A 98 -10.84 6.91 7.65
N PHE A 99 -10.83 7.99 8.44
CA PHE A 99 -12.01 8.81 8.65
C PHE A 99 -11.66 10.31 8.58
N GLY A 100 -12.67 11.13 8.32
CA GLY A 100 -12.53 12.59 8.27
C GLY A 100 -11.45 13.07 7.30
N LYS A 101 -10.62 13.98 7.72
CA LYS A 101 -9.55 14.62 6.90
C LYS A 101 -8.45 13.66 6.40
N TYR A 102 -8.33 12.47 6.98
CA TYR A 102 -7.33 11.47 6.57
C TYR A 102 -7.77 10.60 5.40
N LYS A 103 -9.06 10.67 5.03
CA LYS A 103 -9.61 9.83 3.96
C LYS A 103 -8.95 10.12 2.61
N ASP A 104 -8.80 11.38 2.24
CA ASP A 104 -8.25 11.76 0.94
C ASP A 104 -6.78 11.37 0.77
N SER A 105 -5.97 11.53 1.82
CA SER A 105 -4.57 11.11 1.80
C SER A 105 -4.42 9.59 1.74
N ALA A 106 -5.28 8.84 2.42
CA ALA A 106 -5.27 7.39 2.39
C ALA A 106 -5.74 6.81 1.04
N LEU A 107 -6.53 7.57 0.28
CA LEU A 107 -7.02 7.17 -1.05
C LEU A 107 -6.05 7.53 -2.18
N LEU A 108 -5.10 8.44 -1.96
CA LEU A 108 -4.18 8.90 -2.99
C LEU A 108 -3.37 7.76 -3.66
N PRO A 109 -2.78 6.78 -2.94
CA PRO A 109 -2.10 5.66 -3.59
C PRO A 109 -3.00 4.89 -4.55
N ALA A 110 -4.23 4.62 -4.17
CA ALA A 110 -5.18 3.90 -5.00
C ALA A 110 -5.62 4.72 -6.24
N LYS A 111 -5.70 6.05 -6.14
CA LYS A 111 -5.91 6.95 -7.29
C LYS A 111 -4.71 6.94 -8.24
N ILE A 112 -3.48 6.84 -7.71
CA ILE A 112 -2.27 6.68 -8.54
C ILE A 112 -2.30 5.34 -9.29
N TYR A 113 -2.78 4.26 -8.67
CA TYR A 113 -2.99 3.00 -9.38
C TYR A 113 -4.04 3.11 -10.49
N ALA A 114 -5.13 3.85 -10.27
CA ALA A 114 -6.12 4.09 -11.32
C ALA A 114 -5.53 4.89 -12.50
N TYR A 115 -4.71 5.89 -12.22
CA TYR A 115 -3.95 6.62 -13.24
C TYR A 115 -3.01 5.70 -14.02
N LEU A 116 -2.23 4.85 -13.32
CA LEU A 116 -1.35 3.86 -13.96
C LEU A 116 -2.12 2.92 -14.89
N CYS A 117 -3.24 2.36 -14.43
CA CYS A 117 -4.07 1.47 -15.25
C CYS A 117 -4.55 2.19 -16.51
N GLU A 118 -5.08 3.41 -16.38
CA GLU A 118 -5.56 4.17 -17.54
C GLU A 118 -4.44 4.45 -18.55
N GLN A 119 -3.24 4.83 -18.08
CA GLN A 119 -2.13 5.15 -18.99
C GLN A 119 -1.51 3.90 -19.64
N VAL A 120 -1.40 2.79 -18.90
CA VAL A 120 -0.74 1.58 -19.40
C VAL A 120 -1.68 0.69 -20.19
N LEU A 121 -2.94 0.54 -19.74
CA LEU A 121 -3.93 -0.32 -20.40
C LEU A 121 -4.78 0.43 -21.42
N GLY A 122 -4.80 1.76 -21.41
CA GLY A 122 -5.73 2.57 -22.17
C GLY A 122 -7.19 2.45 -21.69
N GLU A 123 -7.40 1.88 -20.51
CA GLU A 123 -8.71 1.65 -19.91
C GLU A 123 -8.71 2.13 -18.45
N ARG A 124 -9.65 3.00 -18.12
CA ARG A 124 -9.81 3.52 -16.77
C ARG A 124 -10.57 2.55 -15.89
N PRO A 125 -10.05 2.16 -14.72
CA PRO A 125 -10.83 1.46 -13.72
C PRO A 125 -12.04 2.29 -13.30
N LYS A 126 -13.22 1.68 -13.27
CA LYS A 126 -14.47 2.33 -12.85
C LYS A 126 -14.52 2.52 -11.33
N THR A 127 -13.95 1.55 -10.61
CA THR A 127 -14.06 1.48 -9.15
C THR A 127 -12.71 1.11 -8.53
N ILE A 128 -12.42 1.70 -7.38
CA ILE A 128 -11.39 1.26 -6.45
C ILE A 128 -12.09 0.69 -5.22
N ARG A 129 -11.69 -0.50 -4.80
CA ARG A 129 -12.22 -1.21 -3.65
C ARG A 129 -11.10 -1.51 -2.65
N LEU A 130 -11.13 -0.87 -1.48
CA LEU A 130 -10.20 -1.12 -0.39
C LEU A 130 -10.83 -2.07 0.62
N LEU A 131 -10.25 -3.26 0.78
CA LEU A 131 -10.74 -4.30 1.68
C LEU A 131 -9.98 -4.22 3.02
N TYR A 132 -10.59 -3.64 4.04
CA TYR A 132 -10.04 -3.56 5.40
C TYR A 132 -10.29 -4.86 6.14
N VAL A 133 -9.43 -5.86 5.89
CA VAL A 133 -9.60 -7.25 6.35
C VAL A 133 -9.60 -7.39 7.88
N GLN A 134 -8.92 -6.51 8.61
CA GLN A 134 -8.96 -6.50 10.07
C GLN A 134 -10.38 -6.23 10.62
N PHE A 135 -11.16 -5.41 9.92
CA PHE A 135 -12.45 -4.89 10.38
C PHE A 135 -13.64 -5.41 9.58
N GLY A 136 -13.41 -6.21 8.53
CA GLY A 136 -14.47 -6.68 7.63
C GLY A 136 -15.21 -5.52 6.96
N LYS A 137 -14.50 -4.45 6.59
CA LYS A 137 -15.09 -3.26 5.98
C LYS A 137 -14.53 -3.02 4.60
N THR A 138 -15.39 -2.70 3.66
CA THR A 138 -15.04 -2.28 2.31
C THR A 138 -15.24 -0.78 2.16
N LEU A 139 -14.26 -0.10 1.60
CA LEU A 139 -14.39 1.28 1.14
C LEU A 139 -14.33 1.28 -0.38
N GLU A 140 -15.39 1.73 -1.04
CA GLU A 140 -15.45 1.88 -2.48
C GLU A 140 -15.39 3.34 -2.90
N LEU A 141 -14.70 3.58 -4.02
CA LEU A 141 -14.56 4.87 -4.65
C LEU A 141 -14.78 4.71 -6.15
N SER A 142 -15.72 5.46 -6.72
CA SER A 142 -15.82 5.60 -8.18
C SER A 142 -14.73 6.53 -8.67
N VAL A 143 -14.00 6.11 -9.70
CA VAL A 143 -12.89 6.88 -10.27
C VAL A 143 -13.44 7.96 -11.21
N THR A 144 -13.05 9.20 -10.96
CA THR A 144 -13.46 10.39 -11.72
C THR A 144 -12.28 10.99 -12.50
N ASP A 145 -12.56 11.88 -13.47
CA ASP A 145 -11.51 12.65 -14.16
C ASP A 145 -10.63 13.42 -13.16
N ASN A 146 -11.25 14.04 -12.16
CA ASN A 146 -10.52 14.78 -11.13
C ASN A 146 -9.57 13.87 -10.30
N ASP A 147 -9.89 12.60 -10.11
CA ASP A 147 -9.03 11.65 -9.39
C ASP A 147 -7.78 11.34 -10.21
N ILE A 148 -7.93 11.16 -11.52
CA ILE A 148 -6.83 10.91 -12.45
C ILE A 148 -5.91 12.15 -12.55
N GLU A 149 -6.48 13.33 -12.77
CA GLU A 149 -5.73 14.58 -12.81
C GLU A 149 -5.00 14.87 -11.49
N LEU A 150 -5.65 14.61 -10.36
CA LEU A 150 -5.04 14.76 -9.05
C LEU A 150 -3.85 13.81 -8.88
N ALA A 151 -4.00 12.54 -9.27
CA ALA A 151 -2.95 11.54 -9.16
C ALA A 151 -1.73 11.94 -9.99
N GLU A 152 -1.92 12.26 -11.28
CA GLU A 152 -0.83 12.73 -12.15
C GLU A 152 -0.13 13.95 -11.58
N ARG A 153 -0.89 14.98 -11.19
CA ARG A 153 -0.34 16.21 -10.62
C ARG A 153 0.49 15.93 -9.36
N ARG A 154 0.00 15.06 -8.47
CA ARG A 154 0.72 14.70 -7.24
C ARG A 154 2.02 13.95 -7.50
N VAL A 155 2.02 13.04 -8.45
CA VAL A 155 3.22 12.31 -8.86
C VAL A 155 4.26 13.27 -9.44
N ARG A 156 3.85 14.16 -10.37
CA ARG A 156 4.76 15.15 -10.97
C ARG A 156 5.29 16.16 -9.94
N GLN A 157 4.45 16.61 -9.00
CA GLN A 157 4.86 17.48 -7.90
C GLN A 157 5.90 16.81 -6.98
N ALA A 158 5.69 15.53 -6.65
CA ALA A 158 6.63 14.78 -5.83
C ALA A 158 7.98 14.62 -6.54
N TRP A 159 7.96 14.28 -7.83
CA TRP A 159 9.18 14.16 -8.61
C TRP A 159 9.92 15.50 -8.72
N GLY A 160 9.25 16.60 -9.06
CA GLY A 160 9.87 17.92 -9.14
C GLY A 160 10.53 18.36 -7.83
N LYS A 161 9.97 17.95 -6.67
CA LYS A 161 10.63 18.19 -5.38
C LYS A 161 11.88 17.33 -5.20
N ILE A 162 11.86 16.08 -5.65
CA ILE A 162 13.05 15.22 -5.60
C ILE A 162 14.17 15.79 -6.47
N GLU A 163 13.86 16.26 -7.69
CA GLU A 163 14.82 16.90 -8.58
C GLU A 163 15.42 18.17 -7.95
N GLU A 164 14.58 19.05 -7.39
CA GLU A 164 15.00 20.27 -6.70
C GLU A 164 16.00 19.96 -5.56
N TRP A 165 15.68 18.96 -4.73
CA TRP A 165 16.55 18.57 -3.61
C TRP A 165 17.81 17.85 -4.07
N TYR A 166 17.70 17.06 -5.13
CA TYR A 166 18.87 16.39 -5.72
C TYR A 166 19.88 17.42 -6.31
N GLU A 167 19.38 18.42 -7.05
CA GLU A 167 20.22 19.51 -7.58
C GLU A 167 20.81 20.36 -6.47
N ALA A 168 20.08 20.60 -5.39
CA ALA A 168 20.57 21.32 -4.22
C ALA A 168 21.58 20.51 -3.38
N GLY A 169 21.69 19.18 -3.62
CA GLY A 169 22.54 18.29 -2.82
C GLY A 169 22.02 18.10 -1.38
N PHE A 170 20.77 18.44 -1.11
CA PHE A 170 20.20 18.44 0.23
C PHE A 170 18.73 17.98 0.24
N PHE A 171 18.45 16.94 1.03
CA PHE A 171 17.10 16.44 1.26
C PHE A 171 16.63 16.85 2.67
N PRO A 172 15.68 17.79 2.79
CA PRO A 172 15.27 18.31 4.09
C PRO A 172 14.51 17.26 4.90
N ALA A 173 14.98 17.00 6.12
CA ALA A 173 14.27 16.16 7.06
C ALA A 173 13.19 16.98 7.78
N THR A 174 11.96 16.44 7.88
CA THR A 174 10.82 17.12 8.49
C THR A 174 10.26 16.29 9.63
N LYS A 175 10.29 16.82 10.86
CA LYS A 175 9.67 16.19 12.03
C LYS A 175 8.15 16.17 11.91
N ASN A 176 7.55 15.02 12.26
CA ASN A 176 6.11 14.84 12.39
C ASN A 176 5.78 13.88 13.54
N ASN A 177 4.51 13.63 13.80
CA ASN A 177 4.04 12.81 14.92
C ASN A 177 4.48 11.32 14.87
N LEU A 178 4.96 10.84 13.72
CA LEU A 178 5.43 9.46 13.57
C LEU A 178 6.91 9.32 13.91
N CYS A 179 7.68 10.42 13.89
CA CYS A 179 9.13 10.38 14.06
C CYS A 179 9.55 9.89 15.44
N GLU A 180 8.74 10.15 16.48
CA GLU A 180 9.15 9.86 17.87
C GLU A 180 9.03 8.38 18.21
N ASN A 181 7.99 7.69 17.73
CA ASN A 181 7.66 6.33 18.15
C ASN A 181 7.64 5.29 17.03
N TRP A 182 7.73 5.73 15.76
CA TRP A 182 7.53 4.85 14.60
C TRP A 182 8.65 4.91 13.57
N CYS A 183 9.59 5.85 13.72
CA CYS A 183 10.67 6.03 12.75
C CYS A 183 11.93 5.29 13.19
N SER A 184 12.33 4.28 12.44
CA SER A 184 13.56 3.51 12.67
C SER A 184 14.85 4.32 12.40
N PHE A 185 14.73 5.49 11.78
CA PHE A 185 15.87 6.35 11.42
C PHE A 185 16.11 7.49 12.41
N LYS A 186 15.45 7.48 13.59
CA LYS A 186 15.53 8.58 14.54
C LYS A 186 16.97 8.89 14.97
N ASP A 187 17.75 7.84 15.23
CA ASP A 187 19.13 7.94 15.76
C ASP A 187 20.15 8.45 14.72
N ILE A 188 19.79 8.45 13.44
CA ILE A 188 20.62 8.94 12.35
C ILE A 188 19.95 10.09 11.56
N CYS A 189 18.81 10.59 12.03
CA CYS A 189 18.04 11.58 11.31
C CYS A 189 18.56 13.00 11.63
N PRO A 190 18.97 13.81 10.63
CA PRO A 190 19.48 15.16 10.84
C PRO A 190 18.46 16.15 11.44
N ALA A 191 17.17 15.77 11.49
CA ALA A 191 16.17 16.56 12.21
C ALA A 191 16.24 16.41 13.74
N TRP A 192 16.97 15.41 14.27
CA TRP A 192 17.10 15.12 15.70
C TRP A 192 18.50 15.38 16.23
N HIS A 193 19.49 15.50 15.35
CA HIS A 193 20.90 15.68 15.68
C HIS A 193 21.41 16.92 14.96
N ASP A 194 22.43 17.57 15.53
CA ASP A 194 23.11 18.69 14.89
C ASP A 194 24.09 18.18 13.83
N GLU A 195 24.45 19.03 12.84
CA GLU A 195 25.34 18.68 11.73
C GLU A 195 26.73 18.16 12.22
N GLU A 196 27.15 18.52 13.42
CA GLU A 196 28.41 18.08 14.03
C GLU A 196 28.42 16.59 14.43
N ASP A 197 27.24 15.98 14.56
CA ASP A 197 27.08 14.56 14.93
C ASP A 197 27.22 13.60 13.73
N PHE A 198 27.28 14.13 12.49
CA PHE A 198 27.41 13.35 11.25
C PHE A 198 28.70 13.70 10.50
N PRO A 199 29.77 12.91 10.66
CA PRO A 199 31.01 13.09 9.93
C PRO A 199 30.95 12.52 8.50
N PHE A 200 30.11 13.08 7.61
CA PHE A 200 30.10 12.77 6.18
C PHE A 200 30.48 13.99 5.36
#